data_4de61f3260b8fbd80c10023edd1ec5ee
#
_entry.id   4de61f3260b8fbd80c10023edd1ec5ee
#
_cell.length_a   1.000
_cell.length_b   1.000
_cell.length_c   1.000
_cell.angle_alpha   90.00
_cell.angle_beta   90.00
_cell.angle_gamma   90.00
#
_symmetry.space_group_name_H-M   'P 1'
#
loop_
_entity.id
_entity.type
_entity.pdbx_description
1 polymer ?
#
loop_
_entity_poly.entity_id
_entity_poly.type
_entity_poly.pdbx_seq_one_letter_code
_entity_poly.pdbx_strand_id
1 'polypeptide(L)'
;MGLLLAILLVALLIYVFKGIIIVQQQQEVIIERMGRYEKTLRAGPNFIFPILEAPRGILKKVSQRGIDGSSYYYLKAVDRIDLREQMYDFPRQNVITKDNVSITINALIYFQIVDAKSAVYEIENLPEAIEKLTQTTLRNLVGQMDLQETLTSRGKINDELRTTLDEATNKWGVKVNRVEIQDIFPPADIQASMDKLMKADREKKATITEAEGLKEAAIRKAEGEKEAAIRSAEGAKQAEILRAEGIAQARVIEADAEKEAIERIINALADKGQPDKYLIAMKYLETLTAITNGENNKIVYMPYEATGILSSVDGIKEMFKSTK
;
A
#
# COMPACT_ATOMS: atom_id res chain seq x y z
N MET A 1 78.40 -22.12 35.05
CA MET A 1 78.16 -21.48 33.73
C MET A 1 76.88 -21.99 33.04
N GLY A 2 76.68 -23.31 32.86
CA GLY A 2 75.52 -23.90 32.16
C GLY A 2 74.17 -23.60 32.79
N LEU A 3 74.06 -23.64 34.12
CA LEU A 3 72.77 -23.34 34.80
C LEU A 3 72.35 -21.91 34.71
N LEU A 4 73.25 -20.93 34.77
CA LEU A 4 72.98 -19.52 34.54
C LEU A 4 72.49 -19.21 33.08
N LEU A 5 73.14 -19.89 32.12
CA LEU A 5 72.75 -19.74 30.71
C LEU A 5 71.38 -20.36 30.44
N ALA A 6 71.03 -21.50 31.08
CA ALA A 6 69.67 -22.08 30.97
C ALA A 6 68.61 -21.19 31.60
N ILE A 7 68.86 -20.59 32.75
CA ILE A 7 67.94 -19.62 33.39
C ILE A 7 67.69 -18.40 32.50
N LEU A 8 68.78 -17.87 31.90
CA LEU A 8 68.72 -16.73 31.03
C LEU A 8 67.92 -17.02 29.74
N LEU A 9 68.08 -18.22 29.16
CA LEU A 9 67.38 -18.71 28.00
C LEU A 9 65.88 -18.90 28.29
N VAL A 10 65.50 -19.47 29.42
CA VAL A 10 64.11 -19.60 29.87
C VAL A 10 63.48 -18.24 30.12
N ALA A 11 64.22 -17.32 30.78
CA ALA A 11 63.77 -15.98 31.01
C ALA A 11 63.48 -15.20 29.67
N LEU A 12 64.37 -15.35 28.68
CA LEU A 12 64.24 -14.81 27.36
C LEU A 12 62.99 -15.40 26.65
N LEU A 13 62.79 -16.70 26.77
CA LEU A 13 61.67 -17.40 26.15
C LEU A 13 60.36 -16.95 26.77
N ILE A 14 60.28 -16.84 28.10
CA ILE A 14 59.11 -16.26 28.81
C ILE A 14 58.84 -14.81 28.36
N TYR A 15 59.91 -14.02 28.21
CA TYR A 15 59.80 -12.62 27.74
C TYR A 15 59.19 -12.52 26.33
N VAL A 16 59.67 -13.36 25.41
CA VAL A 16 59.16 -13.42 24.04
C VAL A 16 57.69 -13.87 24.03
N PHE A 17 57.31 -14.90 24.79
CA PHE A 17 55.93 -15.35 24.85
C PHE A 17 55.00 -14.32 25.47
N LYS A 18 55.41 -13.58 26.48
CA LYS A 18 54.64 -12.47 27.07
C LYS A 18 54.50 -11.27 26.12
N GLY A 19 55.40 -11.12 25.13
CA GLY A 19 55.35 -10.07 24.14
C GLY A 19 54.35 -10.31 22.99
N ILE A 20 53.86 -11.55 22.83
CA ILE A 20 52.94 -11.86 21.76
C ILE A 20 51.51 -11.53 22.20
N ILE A 21 50.88 -10.59 21.50
CA ILE A 21 49.44 -10.23 21.66
C ILE A 21 48.73 -10.57 20.37
N ILE A 22 47.72 -11.44 20.46
CA ILE A 22 46.82 -11.75 19.36
C ILE A 22 45.60 -10.85 19.50
N VAL A 23 45.39 -9.97 18.49
CA VAL A 23 44.24 -9.06 18.39
C VAL A 23 43.22 -9.67 17.46
N GLN A 24 41.95 -9.69 17.87
CA GLN A 24 40.86 -10.24 17.10
C GLN A 24 40.43 -9.28 15.96
N GLN A 25 39.74 -9.81 14.98
CA GLN A 25 39.15 -9.01 13.90
C GLN A 25 38.17 -7.94 14.48
N GLN A 26 38.20 -6.76 13.89
CA GLN A 26 37.39 -5.61 14.37
C GLN A 26 37.74 -5.15 15.80
N GLN A 27 38.94 -5.44 16.27
CA GLN A 27 39.49 -4.90 17.51
C GLN A 27 40.83 -4.22 17.25
N GLU A 28 41.13 -3.22 18.04
CA GLU A 28 42.42 -2.56 18.09
C GLU A 28 42.91 -2.44 19.52
N VAL A 29 44.23 -2.42 19.70
CA VAL A 29 44.88 -2.22 20.99
C VAL A 29 45.87 -1.06 20.86
N ILE A 30 45.74 -0.07 21.71
CA ILE A 30 46.64 1.08 21.77
C ILE A 30 47.82 0.73 22.68
N ILE A 31 49.02 0.93 22.18
CA ILE A 31 50.24 0.67 22.93
C ILE A 31 50.91 1.99 23.28
N GLU A 32 51.17 2.15 24.56
CA GLU A 32 52.02 3.21 25.14
C GLU A 32 53.40 2.67 25.47
N ARG A 33 54.42 3.48 25.15
CA ARG A 33 55.78 3.25 25.61
C ARG A 33 56.12 4.38 26.61
N MET A 34 56.34 4.00 27.88
CA MET A 34 56.64 4.97 28.96
C MET A 34 55.65 6.16 29.02
N GLY A 35 54.35 5.88 28.84
CA GLY A 35 53.30 6.91 28.87
C GLY A 35 53.09 7.74 27.59
N ARG A 36 53.83 7.41 26.52
CA ARG A 36 53.66 8.04 25.19
C ARG A 36 53.05 7.10 24.19
N TYR A 37 52.09 7.53 23.38
CA TYR A 37 51.58 6.74 22.27
C TYR A 37 52.70 6.30 21.34
N GLU A 38 52.77 5.01 21.07
CA GLU A 38 53.79 4.40 20.18
C GLU A 38 53.10 3.88 18.89
N LYS A 39 52.17 2.95 19.05
CA LYS A 39 51.54 2.26 17.93
C LYS A 39 50.13 1.76 18.26
N THR A 40 49.32 1.53 17.22
CA THR A 40 48.04 0.82 17.31
C THR A 40 48.19 -0.57 16.72
N LEU A 41 47.92 -1.62 17.51
CA LEU A 41 47.92 -2.99 17.05
C LEU A 41 46.59 -3.31 16.37
N ARG A 42 46.69 -3.77 15.12
CA ARG A 42 45.56 -4.25 14.33
C ARG A 42 45.37 -5.75 14.47
N ALA A 43 44.26 -6.26 13.91
CA ALA A 43 43.94 -7.69 13.92
C ALA A 43 45.10 -8.56 13.43
N GLY A 44 45.38 -9.63 14.18
CA GLY A 44 46.43 -10.58 13.90
C GLY A 44 47.44 -10.72 15.05
N PRO A 45 48.51 -11.51 14.87
CA PRO A 45 49.61 -11.64 15.83
C PRO A 45 50.47 -10.39 15.79
N ASN A 46 50.67 -9.78 16.95
CA ASN A 46 51.51 -8.60 17.15
C ASN A 46 52.51 -8.85 18.25
N PHE A 47 53.66 -8.16 18.21
CA PHE A 47 54.70 -8.25 19.24
C PHE A 47 54.85 -6.90 19.94
N ILE A 48 54.92 -6.94 21.27
CA ILE A 48 55.20 -5.79 22.13
C ILE A 48 56.40 -6.12 23.04
N PHE A 49 57.04 -5.09 23.58
CA PHE A 49 58.11 -5.21 24.59
C PHE A 49 57.49 -5.10 25.99
N PRO A 50 57.21 -6.21 26.71
CA PRO A 50 56.37 -6.20 27.92
C PRO A 50 56.89 -5.31 29.08
N ILE A 51 58.17 -4.93 29.08
CA ILE A 51 58.77 -4.08 30.12
C ILE A 51 58.56 -2.58 29.80
N LEU A 52 58.60 -2.23 28.52
CA LEU A 52 58.59 -0.83 28.09
C LEU A 52 57.24 -0.38 27.48
N GLU A 53 56.46 -1.33 26.98
CA GLU A 53 55.24 -1.14 26.29
C GLU A 53 54.08 -1.72 27.08
N ALA A 54 53.01 -0.93 27.26
CA ALA A 54 51.81 -1.36 27.96
C ALA A 54 50.57 -1.01 27.14
N PRO A 55 49.55 -1.86 27.13
CA PRO A 55 48.30 -1.54 26.50
C PRO A 55 47.56 -0.46 27.27
N ARG A 56 47.00 0.53 26.57
CA ARG A 56 46.12 1.56 27.10
C ARG A 56 44.68 1.27 26.70
N GLY A 57 43.82 1.10 27.68
CA GLY A 57 42.39 0.82 27.45
C GLY A 57 41.51 2.04 27.53
N ILE A 58 40.25 1.84 27.10
CA ILE A 58 39.15 2.78 27.29
C ILE A 58 38.20 2.28 28.37
N LEU A 59 37.46 3.23 28.96
CA LEU A 59 36.37 2.88 29.86
C LEU A 59 35.18 2.42 29.02
N LYS A 60 34.64 1.23 29.32
CA LYS A 60 33.44 0.67 28.71
C LYS A 60 32.37 0.50 29.77
N LYS A 61 31.15 0.95 29.45
CA LYS A 61 29.97 0.73 30.29
C LYS A 61 29.50 -0.72 30.10
N VAL A 62 29.57 -1.52 31.14
CA VAL A 62 29.15 -2.93 31.12
C VAL A 62 27.95 -3.09 32.01
N SER A 63 26.89 -3.71 31.45
CA SER A 63 25.72 -4.07 32.25
C SER A 63 25.90 -5.43 32.87
N GLN A 64 25.64 -5.53 34.15
CA GLN A 64 25.60 -6.81 34.86
C GLN A 64 24.21 -6.99 35.47
N ARG A 65 23.59 -8.11 35.21
CA ARG A 65 22.32 -8.48 35.82
C ARG A 65 22.55 -8.93 37.24
N GLY A 66 21.99 -8.20 38.20
CA GLY A 66 22.00 -8.60 39.61
C GLY A 66 21.15 -9.82 39.86
N ILE A 67 21.34 -10.48 41.01
CA ILE A 67 20.54 -11.63 41.46
C ILE A 67 19.08 -11.26 41.60
N ASP A 68 18.77 -10.00 41.87
CA ASP A 68 17.41 -9.43 42.04
C ASP A 68 16.76 -9.05 40.72
N GLY A 69 17.34 -9.39 39.56
CA GLY A 69 16.83 -9.02 38.25
C GLY A 69 17.10 -7.56 37.83
N SER A 70 17.69 -6.75 38.69
CA SER A 70 18.12 -5.37 38.40
C SER A 70 19.38 -5.37 37.54
N SER A 71 19.46 -4.45 36.57
CA SER A 71 20.66 -4.27 35.76
C SER A 71 21.50 -3.15 36.35
N TYR A 72 22.70 -3.48 36.78
CA TYR A 72 23.67 -2.51 37.25
C TYR A 72 24.68 -2.22 36.14
N TYR A 73 24.96 -0.96 35.93
CA TYR A 73 25.98 -0.51 34.98
C TYR A 73 27.22 -0.10 35.76
N TYR A 74 28.38 -0.62 35.36
CA TYR A 74 29.66 -0.19 35.88
C TYR A 74 30.66 0.07 34.75
N LEU A 75 31.62 0.94 35.02
CA LEU A 75 32.67 1.26 34.08
C LEU A 75 33.81 0.27 34.28
N LYS A 76 34.23 -0.38 33.23
CA LYS A 76 35.37 -1.28 33.22
C LYS A 76 36.38 -0.78 32.20
N ALA A 77 37.65 -0.69 32.63
CA ALA A 77 38.76 -0.47 31.70
C ALA A 77 38.98 -1.74 30.86
N VAL A 78 38.97 -1.56 29.54
CA VAL A 78 39.16 -2.65 28.58
C VAL A 78 40.26 -2.24 27.61
N ASP A 79 41.31 -3.07 27.54
CA ASP A 79 42.49 -2.79 26.70
C ASP A 79 42.25 -3.03 25.22
N ARG A 80 41.20 -3.79 24.88
CA ARG A 80 40.81 -4.09 23.50
C ARG A 80 39.61 -3.21 23.11
N ILE A 81 39.84 -2.35 22.15
CA ILE A 81 38.85 -1.42 21.63
C ILE A 81 38.08 -2.09 20.50
N ASP A 82 36.80 -2.27 20.69
CA ASP A 82 35.92 -2.91 19.72
C ASP A 82 35.42 -1.84 18.68
N LEU A 83 35.72 -2.07 17.41
CA LEU A 83 35.36 -1.18 16.31
C LEU A 83 33.98 -1.48 15.70
N ARG A 84 33.32 -2.53 16.17
CA ARG A 84 31.96 -2.85 15.74
C ARG A 84 30.98 -1.82 16.26
N GLU A 85 29.84 -1.73 15.58
CA GLU A 85 28.74 -0.90 16.05
C GLU A 85 28.29 -1.32 17.45
N GLN A 86 28.18 -0.38 18.34
CA GLN A 86 27.76 -0.56 19.73
C GLN A 86 26.49 0.24 19.96
N MET A 87 25.62 -0.32 20.80
CA MET A 87 24.38 0.29 21.22
C MET A 87 24.49 0.74 22.69
N TYR A 88 24.13 1.99 22.95
CA TYR A 88 23.97 2.49 24.32
C TYR A 88 22.52 2.91 24.54
N ASP A 89 21.94 2.34 25.60
CA ASP A 89 20.65 2.74 26.14
C ASP A 89 20.87 3.76 27.27
N PHE A 90 20.31 4.96 27.11
CA PHE A 90 20.44 6.03 28.08
C PHE A 90 19.28 6.02 29.07
N PRO A 91 19.56 6.33 30.35
CA PRO A 91 18.52 6.40 31.36
C PRO A 91 17.49 7.47 31.02
N ARG A 92 16.26 7.26 31.46
CA ARG A 92 15.18 8.21 31.33
C ARG A 92 15.56 9.55 31.96
N GLN A 93 15.24 10.63 31.26
CA GLN A 93 15.42 11.98 31.76
C GLN A 93 14.16 12.80 31.64
N ASN A 94 13.98 13.76 32.56
CA ASN A 94 12.89 14.70 32.48
C ASN A 94 13.34 15.92 31.69
N VAL A 95 12.53 16.34 30.74
CA VAL A 95 12.73 17.51 29.90
C VAL A 95 11.43 18.32 29.86
N ILE A 96 11.54 19.61 29.63
CA ILE A 96 10.38 20.49 29.54
C ILE A 96 10.23 20.91 28.08
N THR A 97 9.06 20.74 27.52
CA THR A 97 8.71 21.18 26.18
C THR A 97 8.47 22.67 26.11
N LYS A 98 8.38 23.24 24.91
CA LYS A 98 8.14 24.66 24.68
C LYS A 98 6.82 25.16 25.29
N ASP A 99 5.79 24.32 25.30
CA ASP A 99 4.48 24.56 25.93
C ASP A 99 4.47 24.27 27.44
N ASN A 100 5.67 24.20 28.07
CA ASN A 100 5.90 24.06 29.52
C ASN A 100 5.34 22.75 30.12
N VAL A 101 5.28 21.66 29.34
CA VAL A 101 4.93 20.33 29.83
C VAL A 101 6.21 19.56 30.17
N SER A 102 6.29 19.02 31.39
CA SER A 102 7.40 18.14 31.80
C SER A 102 7.16 16.72 31.29
N ILE A 103 8.02 16.22 30.41
CA ILE A 103 7.95 14.86 29.87
C ILE A 103 9.17 14.05 30.27
N THR A 104 9.00 12.73 30.39
CA THR A 104 10.10 11.78 30.58
C THR A 104 10.41 11.11 29.25
N ILE A 105 11.69 11.18 28.85
CA ILE A 105 12.13 10.66 27.55
C ILE A 105 13.43 9.87 27.71
N ASN A 106 13.62 8.80 26.93
CA ASN A 106 14.86 8.05 26.79
C ASN A 106 15.20 7.83 25.32
N ALA A 107 16.47 7.58 25.04
CA ALA A 107 16.98 7.38 23.70
C ALA A 107 18.00 6.23 23.65
N LEU A 108 18.07 5.61 22.49
CA LEU A 108 19.11 4.65 22.10
C LEU A 108 20.05 5.31 21.09
N ILE A 109 21.34 5.05 21.24
CA ILE A 109 22.34 5.47 20.26
C ILE A 109 23.10 4.28 19.73
N TYR A 110 23.25 4.25 18.42
CA TYR A 110 24.10 3.33 17.69
C TYR A 110 25.32 4.08 17.18
N PHE A 111 26.48 3.72 17.68
CA PHE A 111 27.73 4.34 17.29
C PHE A 111 28.83 3.30 17.11
N GLN A 112 29.87 3.67 16.38
CA GLN A 112 31.07 2.87 16.23
C GLN A 112 32.32 3.72 16.42
N ILE A 113 33.37 3.14 16.96
CA ILE A 113 34.68 3.76 17.05
C ILE A 113 35.37 3.56 15.70
N VAL A 114 35.70 4.67 15.04
CA VAL A 114 36.39 4.68 13.75
C VAL A 114 37.88 4.88 13.92
N ASP A 115 38.27 5.69 14.91
CA ASP A 115 39.66 5.92 15.28
C ASP A 115 39.87 5.63 16.77
N ALA A 116 40.48 4.49 17.05
CA ALA A 116 40.76 4.05 18.41
C ALA A 116 41.73 4.99 19.14
N LYS A 117 42.64 5.64 18.44
CA LYS A 117 43.61 6.58 19.03
C LYS A 117 42.90 7.79 19.59
N SER A 118 42.06 8.44 18.77
CA SER A 118 41.28 9.60 19.20
C SER A 118 40.31 9.26 20.32
N ALA A 119 39.68 8.05 20.29
CA ALA A 119 38.77 7.59 21.34
C ALA A 119 39.45 7.39 22.72
N VAL A 120 40.78 7.18 22.75
CA VAL A 120 41.55 6.98 23.99
C VAL A 120 42.12 8.32 24.51
N TYR A 121 42.58 9.19 23.62
CA TYR A 121 43.34 10.39 24.01
C TYR A 121 42.57 11.73 23.99
N GLU A 122 41.54 11.83 23.18
CA GLU A 122 40.78 13.07 23.05
C GLU A 122 39.65 13.18 24.09
N ILE A 123 39.33 12.05 24.75
CA ILE A 123 38.26 12.03 25.75
C ILE A 123 38.56 11.02 26.87
N GLU A 124 38.39 11.43 28.14
CA GLU A 124 38.69 10.55 29.28
C GLU A 124 37.63 9.47 29.46
N ASN A 125 36.37 9.82 29.39
CA ASN A 125 35.25 8.88 29.58
C ASN A 125 34.27 8.99 28.41
N LEU A 126 34.55 8.25 27.35
CA LEU A 126 33.74 8.25 26.13
C LEU A 126 32.26 7.94 26.37
N PRO A 127 31.87 6.87 27.13
CA PRO A 127 30.47 6.56 27.38
C PRO A 127 29.71 7.70 28.08
N GLU A 128 30.33 8.27 29.12
CA GLU A 128 29.73 9.37 29.89
C GLU A 128 29.61 10.64 29.06
N ALA A 129 30.62 10.96 28.27
CA ALA A 129 30.62 12.13 27.42
C ALA A 129 29.50 12.06 26.34
N ILE A 130 29.34 10.89 25.68
CA ILE A 130 28.26 10.69 24.74
C ILE A 130 26.91 10.80 25.45
N GLU A 131 26.77 10.20 26.65
CA GLU A 131 25.54 10.29 27.44
C GLU A 131 25.19 11.74 27.76
N LYS A 132 26.11 12.53 28.32
CA LYS A 132 25.86 13.91 28.66
C LYS A 132 25.57 14.82 27.47
N LEU A 133 26.31 14.62 26.38
CA LEU A 133 26.07 15.31 25.13
C LEU A 133 24.67 15.05 24.60
N THR A 134 24.28 13.77 24.57
CA THR A 134 22.94 13.36 24.13
C THR A 134 21.84 13.94 24.99
N GLN A 135 22.00 13.86 26.32
CA GLN A 135 21.03 14.43 27.27
C GLN A 135 20.84 15.92 27.07
N THR A 136 21.94 16.66 26.84
CA THR A 136 21.90 18.10 26.64
C THR A 136 21.28 18.47 25.31
N THR A 137 21.67 17.78 24.23
CA THR A 137 21.15 18.04 22.90
C THR A 137 19.65 17.69 22.82
N LEU A 138 19.25 16.53 23.38
CA LEU A 138 17.84 16.13 23.45
C LEU A 138 16.99 17.15 24.22
N ARG A 139 17.51 17.65 25.35
CA ARG A 139 16.83 18.71 26.15
C ARG A 139 16.62 19.97 25.32
N ASN A 140 17.65 20.39 24.59
CA ASN A 140 17.59 21.60 23.77
C ASN A 140 16.58 21.43 22.61
N LEU A 141 16.57 20.29 21.93
CA LEU A 141 15.64 20.03 20.82
C LEU A 141 14.19 19.97 21.31
N VAL A 142 13.93 19.19 22.36
CA VAL A 142 12.58 19.07 22.93
C VAL A 142 12.10 20.41 23.52
N GLY A 143 12.99 21.20 24.12
CA GLY A 143 12.65 22.54 24.63
C GLY A 143 12.23 23.56 23.56
N GLN A 144 12.49 23.28 22.29
CA GLN A 144 12.06 24.09 21.14
C GLN A 144 10.76 23.63 20.50
N MET A 145 10.27 22.45 20.86
CA MET A 145 9.08 21.79 20.29
C MET A 145 7.94 21.74 21.29
N ASP A 146 6.72 21.84 20.81
CA ASP A 146 5.53 21.57 21.59
C ASP A 146 5.36 20.08 21.86
N LEU A 147 4.61 19.70 22.89
CA LEU A 147 4.38 18.29 23.23
C LEU A 147 3.85 17.47 22.05
N GLN A 148 2.87 18.01 21.33
CA GLN A 148 2.28 17.33 20.18
C GLN A 148 3.31 17.13 19.05
N GLU A 149 4.14 18.12 18.77
CA GLU A 149 5.21 18.02 17.79
C GLU A 149 6.25 16.97 18.21
N THR A 150 6.64 16.97 19.49
CA THR A 150 7.58 15.99 20.05
C THR A 150 7.07 14.55 19.89
N LEU A 151 5.77 14.31 20.05
CA LEU A 151 5.17 12.99 19.91
C LEU A 151 5.05 12.54 18.45
N THR A 152 4.79 13.46 17.53
CA THR A 152 4.51 13.15 16.12
C THR A 152 5.75 13.20 15.23
N SER A 153 6.76 14.01 15.59
CA SER A 153 7.94 14.28 14.75
C SER A 153 9.21 13.56 15.22
N ARG A 154 9.08 12.35 15.77
CA ARG A 154 10.22 11.55 16.27
C ARG A 154 11.34 11.39 15.24
N GLY A 155 11.00 11.18 13.96
CA GLY A 155 11.98 11.07 12.89
C GLY A 155 12.86 12.31 12.75
N LYS A 156 12.26 13.51 12.79
CA LYS A 156 12.98 14.78 12.73
C LYS A 156 13.93 14.94 13.92
N ILE A 157 13.46 14.62 15.13
CA ILE A 157 14.28 14.68 16.34
C ILE A 157 15.46 13.69 16.25
N ASN A 158 15.23 12.47 15.80
CA ASN A 158 16.26 11.44 15.62
C ASN A 158 17.35 11.91 14.64
N ASP A 159 16.96 12.47 13.49
CA ASP A 159 17.90 12.95 12.47
C ASP A 159 18.71 14.15 12.96
N GLU A 160 18.10 15.07 13.66
CA GLU A 160 18.73 16.27 14.19
C GLU A 160 19.69 15.93 15.34
N LEU A 161 19.27 15.02 16.24
CA LEU A 161 20.14 14.43 17.26
C LEU A 161 21.34 13.74 16.64
N ARG A 162 21.12 12.87 15.66
CA ARG A 162 22.19 12.14 14.97
C ARG A 162 23.21 13.11 14.37
N THR A 163 22.75 14.12 13.66
CA THR A 163 23.63 15.10 13.00
C THR A 163 24.47 15.87 14.03
N THR A 164 23.84 16.42 15.06
CA THR A 164 24.54 17.18 16.10
C THR A 164 25.52 16.32 16.90
N LEU A 165 25.13 15.09 17.21
CA LEU A 165 26.00 14.15 17.93
C LEU A 165 27.17 13.70 17.08
N ASP A 166 26.95 13.35 15.81
CA ASP A 166 28.00 12.91 14.88
C ASP A 166 29.06 14.01 14.69
N GLU A 167 28.65 15.26 14.50
CA GLU A 167 29.56 16.41 14.40
C GLU A 167 30.40 16.59 15.67
N ALA A 168 29.80 16.45 16.84
CA ALA A 168 30.50 16.64 18.10
C ALA A 168 31.43 15.48 18.46
N THR A 169 31.05 14.24 18.14
CA THR A 169 31.80 13.03 18.48
C THR A 169 32.90 12.69 17.47
N ASN A 170 32.85 13.28 16.28
CA ASN A 170 33.85 13.04 15.22
C ASN A 170 35.29 13.32 15.70
N LYS A 171 35.51 14.38 16.47
CA LYS A 171 36.81 14.69 17.08
C LYS A 171 37.32 13.63 18.06
N TRP A 172 36.43 12.83 18.62
CA TRP A 172 36.77 11.70 19.49
C TRP A 172 36.96 10.39 18.72
N GLY A 173 36.98 10.45 17.39
CA GLY A 173 37.09 9.27 16.54
C GLY A 173 35.88 8.33 16.60
N VAL A 174 34.71 8.86 16.92
CA VAL A 174 33.44 8.12 17.05
C VAL A 174 32.46 8.61 16.01
N LYS A 175 31.85 7.68 15.31
CA LYS A 175 30.77 7.97 14.35
C LYS A 175 29.42 7.52 14.92
N VAL A 176 28.46 8.42 14.95
CA VAL A 176 27.09 8.12 15.34
C VAL A 176 26.29 7.75 14.08
N ASN A 177 25.92 6.50 13.99
CA ASN A 177 25.19 5.96 12.84
C ASN A 177 23.70 6.28 12.94
N ARG A 178 23.11 6.08 14.13
CA ARG A 178 21.68 6.23 14.36
C ARG A 178 21.38 6.62 15.81
N VAL A 179 20.37 7.43 15.98
CA VAL A 179 19.77 7.76 17.28
C VAL A 179 18.29 7.47 17.21
N GLU A 180 17.75 6.86 18.23
CA GLU A 180 16.33 6.55 18.31
C GLU A 180 15.74 6.92 19.66
N ILE A 181 14.69 7.72 19.64
CA ILE A 181 13.87 7.93 20.82
C ILE A 181 13.03 6.68 21.06
N GLN A 182 13.14 6.10 22.26
CA GLN A 182 12.36 4.93 22.62
C GLN A 182 10.95 5.32 23.07
N ASP A 183 10.87 5.93 24.24
CA ASP A 183 9.62 6.26 24.91
C ASP A 183 9.54 7.74 25.24
N ILE A 184 8.34 8.30 25.12
CA ILE A 184 8.00 9.64 25.56
C ILE A 184 6.79 9.51 26.48
N PHE A 185 6.96 9.82 27.75
CA PHE A 185 5.92 9.73 28.77
C PHE A 185 5.52 11.14 29.23
N PRO A 186 4.38 11.66 28.78
CA PRO A 186 3.82 12.87 29.36
C PRO A 186 3.23 12.59 30.76
N PRO A 187 2.97 13.61 31.58
CA PRO A 187 2.24 13.47 32.85
C PRO A 187 0.86 12.83 32.63
N ALA A 188 0.39 12.05 33.60
CA ALA A 188 -0.85 11.26 33.47
C ALA A 188 -2.12 12.11 33.24
N ASP A 189 -2.16 13.32 33.82
CA ASP A 189 -3.26 14.27 33.64
C ASP A 189 -3.32 14.83 32.24
N ILE A 190 -2.16 15.15 31.67
CA ILE A 190 -2.03 15.60 30.28
C ILE A 190 -2.38 14.48 29.32
N GLN A 191 -1.88 13.26 29.57
CA GLN A 191 -2.20 12.09 28.76
C GLN A 191 -3.71 11.83 28.74
N ALA A 192 -4.38 11.85 29.90
CA ALA A 192 -5.83 11.67 30.00
C ALA A 192 -6.63 12.75 29.24
N SER A 193 -6.13 13.99 29.26
CA SER A 193 -6.73 15.10 28.51
C SER A 193 -6.54 14.96 27.01
N MET A 194 -5.36 14.56 26.56
CA MET A 194 -5.06 14.27 25.15
C MET A 194 -5.91 13.10 24.63
N ASP A 195 -6.05 12.04 25.42
CA ASP A 195 -6.87 10.87 25.04
C ASP A 195 -8.35 11.26 24.83
N LYS A 196 -8.90 12.11 25.70
CA LYS A 196 -10.25 12.65 25.53
C LYS A 196 -10.39 13.48 24.26
N LEU A 197 -9.43 14.36 24.00
CA LEU A 197 -9.41 15.22 22.82
C LEU A 197 -9.27 14.41 21.55
N MET A 198 -8.35 13.45 21.52
CA MET A 198 -8.15 12.54 20.39
C MET A 198 -9.40 11.67 20.14
N LYS A 199 -10.08 11.22 21.20
CA LYS A 199 -11.34 10.46 21.07
C LYS A 199 -12.41 11.33 20.41
N ALA A 200 -12.61 12.55 20.90
CA ALA A 200 -13.59 13.48 20.33
C ALA A 200 -13.26 13.84 18.86
N ASP A 201 -12.00 14.06 18.51
CA ASP A 201 -11.59 14.32 17.13
C ASP A 201 -11.84 13.11 16.21
N ARG A 202 -11.55 11.90 16.67
CA ARG A 202 -11.85 10.66 15.95
C ARG A 202 -13.35 10.46 15.75
N GLU A 203 -14.15 10.68 16.78
CA GLU A 203 -15.61 10.60 16.71
C GLU A 203 -16.18 11.62 15.70
N LYS A 204 -15.68 12.86 15.76
CA LYS A 204 -16.04 13.89 14.78
C LYS A 204 -15.68 13.48 13.35
N LYS A 205 -14.45 13.02 13.12
CA LYS A 205 -14.01 12.55 11.79
C LYS A 205 -14.83 11.35 11.31
N ALA A 206 -15.12 10.39 12.19
CA ALA A 206 -15.94 9.24 11.85
C ALA A 206 -17.35 9.65 11.41
N THR A 207 -18.00 10.55 12.16
CA THR A 207 -19.34 11.06 11.83
C THR A 207 -19.36 11.83 10.50
N ILE A 208 -18.34 12.65 10.23
CA ILE A 208 -18.21 13.36 8.96
C ILE A 208 -18.02 12.37 7.80
N THR A 209 -17.09 11.41 7.94
CA THR A 209 -16.82 10.41 6.90
C THR A 209 -18.04 9.52 6.62
N GLU A 210 -18.79 9.14 7.67
CA GLU A 210 -20.03 8.39 7.55
C GLU A 210 -21.09 9.19 6.79
N ALA A 211 -21.30 10.47 7.15
CA ALA A 211 -22.25 11.34 6.48
C ALA A 211 -21.88 11.59 5.00
N GLU A 212 -20.60 11.77 4.70
CA GLU A 212 -20.10 11.89 3.33
C GLU A 212 -20.30 10.59 2.54
N GLY A 213 -20.03 9.44 3.15
CA GLY A 213 -20.25 8.12 2.56
C GLY A 213 -21.73 7.86 2.24
N LEU A 214 -22.64 8.20 3.16
CA LEU A 214 -24.08 8.10 2.95
C LEU A 214 -24.57 9.02 1.83
N LYS A 215 -24.06 10.26 1.78
CA LYS A 215 -24.37 11.21 0.69
C LYS A 215 -23.89 10.68 -0.65
N GLU A 216 -22.66 10.20 -0.74
CA GLU A 216 -22.10 9.66 -1.99
C GLU A 216 -22.86 8.40 -2.44
N ALA A 217 -23.19 7.50 -1.51
CA ALA A 217 -23.98 6.32 -1.80
C ALA A 217 -25.38 6.69 -2.34
N ALA A 218 -26.04 7.68 -1.75
CA ALA A 218 -27.34 8.16 -2.22
C ALA A 218 -27.27 8.78 -3.64
N ILE A 219 -26.22 9.58 -3.91
CA ILE A 219 -25.98 10.16 -5.23
C ILE A 219 -25.75 9.06 -6.27
N ARG A 220 -24.85 8.12 -6.01
CA ARG A 220 -24.54 7.01 -6.92
C ARG A 220 -25.75 6.12 -7.17
N LYS A 221 -26.59 5.90 -6.15
CA LYS A 221 -27.84 5.15 -6.29
C LYS A 221 -28.82 5.88 -7.23
N ALA A 222 -29.03 7.18 -7.01
CA ALA A 222 -29.92 7.98 -7.85
C ALA A 222 -29.41 8.08 -9.30
N GLU A 223 -28.12 8.22 -9.51
CA GLU A 223 -27.50 8.20 -10.84
C GLU A 223 -27.68 6.83 -11.52
N GLY A 224 -27.48 5.75 -10.80
CA GLY A 224 -27.70 4.39 -11.31
C GLY A 224 -29.16 4.13 -11.68
N GLU A 225 -30.11 4.57 -10.87
CA GLU A 225 -31.55 4.48 -11.15
C GLU A 225 -31.93 5.30 -12.38
N LYS A 226 -31.41 6.54 -12.51
CA LYS A 226 -31.59 7.38 -13.68
C LYS A 226 -31.07 6.74 -14.96
N GLU A 227 -29.82 6.21 -14.90
CA GLU A 227 -29.20 5.55 -16.06
C GLU A 227 -29.97 4.28 -16.47
N ALA A 228 -30.40 3.49 -15.49
CA ALA A 228 -31.21 2.29 -15.73
C ALA A 228 -32.55 2.64 -16.39
N ALA A 229 -33.23 3.72 -15.94
CA ALA A 229 -34.44 4.17 -16.53
C ALA A 229 -34.26 4.68 -17.99
N ILE A 230 -33.18 5.42 -18.26
CA ILE A 230 -32.82 5.87 -19.61
C ILE A 230 -32.58 4.67 -20.53
N ARG A 231 -31.71 3.72 -20.11
CA ARG A 231 -31.40 2.52 -20.91
C ARG A 231 -32.63 1.65 -21.16
N SER A 232 -33.54 1.56 -20.18
CA SER A 232 -34.81 0.83 -20.33
C SER A 232 -35.74 1.51 -21.37
N ALA A 233 -35.86 2.84 -21.31
CA ALA A 233 -36.64 3.61 -22.27
C ALA A 233 -36.06 3.55 -23.69
N GLU A 234 -34.76 3.65 -23.84
CA GLU A 234 -34.05 3.48 -25.12
C GLU A 234 -34.22 2.09 -25.68
N GLY A 235 -34.11 1.05 -24.86
CA GLY A 235 -34.34 -0.33 -25.25
C GLY A 235 -35.79 -0.56 -25.72
N ALA A 236 -36.77 -0.02 -25.00
CA ALA A 236 -38.20 -0.07 -25.42
C ALA A 236 -38.42 0.63 -26.73
N LYS A 237 -37.89 1.85 -26.92
CA LYS A 237 -37.95 2.58 -28.19
C LYS A 237 -37.34 1.77 -29.34
N GLN A 238 -36.15 1.22 -29.14
CA GLN A 238 -35.48 0.44 -30.19
C GLN A 238 -36.25 -0.83 -30.53
N ALA A 239 -36.81 -1.51 -29.53
CA ALA A 239 -37.67 -2.66 -29.75
C ALA A 239 -38.90 -2.36 -30.55
N GLU A 240 -39.54 -1.19 -30.32
CA GLU A 240 -40.72 -0.76 -31.06
C GLU A 240 -40.38 -0.36 -32.52
N ILE A 241 -39.26 0.32 -32.74
CA ILE A 241 -38.74 0.60 -34.08
C ILE A 241 -38.49 -0.70 -34.85
N LEU A 242 -37.76 -1.63 -34.27
CA LEU A 242 -37.46 -2.94 -34.92
C LEU A 242 -38.70 -3.74 -35.20
N ARG A 243 -39.74 -3.68 -34.32
CA ARG A 243 -41.04 -4.31 -34.59
C ARG A 243 -41.75 -3.65 -35.77
N ALA A 244 -41.76 -2.32 -35.79
CA ALA A 244 -42.42 -1.57 -36.90
C ALA A 244 -41.73 -1.82 -38.25
N GLU A 245 -40.39 -1.83 -38.25
CA GLU A 245 -39.58 -2.15 -39.43
C GLU A 245 -39.78 -3.61 -39.85
N GLY A 246 -39.83 -4.54 -38.92
CA GLY A 246 -40.11 -5.96 -39.22
C GLY A 246 -41.48 -6.17 -39.82
N ILE A 247 -42.54 -5.46 -39.29
CA ILE A 247 -43.88 -5.54 -39.85
C ILE A 247 -43.93 -4.88 -41.25
N ALA A 248 -43.23 -3.74 -41.42
CA ALA A 248 -43.16 -3.11 -42.73
C ALA A 248 -42.49 -3.99 -43.77
N GLN A 249 -41.36 -4.60 -43.37
CA GLN A 249 -40.62 -5.52 -44.23
C GLN A 249 -41.42 -6.78 -44.57
N ALA A 250 -42.11 -7.35 -43.58
CA ALA A 250 -43.03 -8.49 -43.82
C ALA A 250 -44.11 -8.15 -44.83
N ARG A 251 -44.75 -6.99 -44.72
CA ARG A 251 -45.77 -6.54 -45.69
C ARG A 251 -45.22 -6.35 -47.10
N VAL A 252 -43.98 -5.84 -47.23
CA VAL A 252 -43.33 -5.72 -48.55
C VAL A 252 -43.10 -7.10 -49.16
N ILE A 253 -42.54 -8.04 -48.34
CA ILE A 253 -42.30 -9.42 -48.79
C ILE A 253 -43.62 -10.13 -49.19
N GLU A 254 -44.68 -9.96 -48.40
CA GLU A 254 -46.01 -10.48 -48.70
C GLU A 254 -46.56 -9.89 -50.01
N ALA A 255 -46.45 -8.56 -50.22
CA ALA A 255 -46.89 -7.91 -51.42
C ALA A 255 -46.09 -8.34 -52.67
N ASP A 256 -44.79 -8.51 -52.53
CA ASP A 256 -43.95 -9.04 -53.61
C ASP A 256 -44.29 -10.49 -53.95
N ALA A 257 -44.50 -11.33 -52.92
CA ALA A 257 -44.95 -12.69 -53.11
C ALA A 257 -46.35 -12.78 -53.74
N GLU A 258 -47.32 -11.93 -53.30
CA GLU A 258 -48.62 -11.85 -53.94
C GLU A 258 -48.54 -11.38 -55.42
N LYS A 259 -47.70 -10.40 -55.72
CA LYS A 259 -47.42 -9.92 -57.06
C LYS A 259 -46.89 -11.07 -57.94
N GLU A 260 -45.86 -11.82 -57.47
CA GLU A 260 -45.29 -12.92 -58.20
C GLU A 260 -46.31 -14.04 -58.41
N ALA A 261 -47.13 -14.37 -57.42
CA ALA A 261 -48.22 -15.34 -57.54
C ALA A 261 -49.27 -14.87 -58.57
N ILE A 262 -49.68 -13.61 -58.56
CA ILE A 262 -50.60 -13.02 -59.49
C ILE A 262 -50.04 -13.06 -60.93
N GLU A 263 -48.76 -12.67 -61.13
CA GLU A 263 -48.08 -12.73 -62.42
C GLU A 263 -48.02 -14.16 -62.98
N ARG A 264 -47.72 -15.16 -62.12
CA ARG A 264 -47.75 -16.57 -62.53
C ARG A 264 -49.15 -17.04 -62.94
N ILE A 265 -50.18 -16.63 -62.23
CA ILE A 265 -51.57 -16.96 -62.56
C ILE A 265 -52.00 -16.29 -63.89
N ILE A 266 -51.65 -14.99 -64.08
CA ILE A 266 -51.93 -14.28 -65.33
C ILE A 266 -51.25 -14.99 -66.53
N ASN A 267 -49.96 -15.32 -66.37
CA ASN A 267 -49.22 -15.99 -67.42
C ASN A 267 -49.75 -17.41 -67.72
N ALA A 268 -50.24 -18.14 -66.71
CA ALA A 268 -50.84 -19.46 -66.91
C ALA A 268 -52.22 -19.42 -67.54
N LEU A 269 -52.97 -18.33 -67.41
CA LEU A 269 -54.32 -18.15 -67.94
C LEU A 269 -54.38 -17.33 -69.23
N ALA A 270 -53.21 -16.78 -69.68
CA ALA A 270 -53.14 -15.81 -70.79
C ALA A 270 -53.74 -16.36 -72.10
N ASP A 271 -53.69 -17.71 -72.34
CA ASP A 271 -54.19 -18.34 -73.57
C ASP A 271 -55.64 -18.85 -73.51
N LYS A 272 -56.24 -18.93 -72.30
CA LYS A 272 -57.58 -19.64 -72.21
C LYS A 272 -58.58 -19.05 -71.21
N GLY A 273 -58.42 -17.82 -70.68
CA GLY A 273 -59.33 -17.34 -69.68
C GLY A 273 -59.28 -15.80 -69.43
N GLN A 274 -60.15 -15.34 -68.53
CA GLN A 274 -60.12 -13.94 -67.99
C GLN A 274 -59.49 -13.93 -66.61
N PRO A 275 -58.20 -13.69 -66.54
CA PRO A 275 -57.44 -13.83 -65.27
C PRO A 275 -57.91 -12.83 -64.20
N ASP A 276 -58.37 -11.69 -64.57
CA ASP A 276 -59.00 -10.63 -63.74
C ASP A 276 -60.19 -11.17 -62.96
N LYS A 277 -61.11 -11.83 -63.60
CA LYS A 277 -62.32 -12.40 -62.98
C LYS A 277 -61.97 -13.54 -62.00
N TYR A 278 -60.95 -14.35 -62.34
CA TYR A 278 -60.48 -15.41 -61.47
C TYR A 278 -59.88 -14.88 -60.19
N LEU A 279 -59.05 -13.86 -60.30
CA LEU A 279 -58.41 -13.23 -59.12
C LEU A 279 -59.43 -12.56 -58.18
N ILE A 280 -60.43 -11.88 -58.74
CA ILE A 280 -61.53 -11.27 -57.97
C ILE A 280 -62.33 -12.38 -57.25
N ALA A 281 -62.66 -13.47 -57.92
CA ALA A 281 -63.38 -14.57 -57.33
C ALA A 281 -62.58 -15.27 -56.19
N MET A 282 -61.27 -15.48 -56.38
CA MET A 282 -60.40 -16.06 -55.33
C MET A 282 -60.31 -15.12 -54.10
N LYS A 283 -60.10 -13.82 -54.28
CA LYS A 283 -60.05 -12.85 -53.20
C LYS A 283 -61.38 -12.71 -52.46
N TYR A 284 -62.49 -12.86 -53.20
CA TYR A 284 -63.83 -12.86 -52.60
C TYR A 284 -64.04 -14.11 -51.72
N LEU A 285 -63.62 -15.29 -52.19
CA LEU A 285 -63.72 -16.53 -51.42
C LEU A 285 -62.82 -16.51 -50.17
N GLU A 286 -61.63 -15.94 -50.31
CA GLU A 286 -60.70 -15.76 -49.18
C GLU A 286 -61.27 -14.84 -48.12
N THR A 287 -61.90 -13.72 -48.54
CA THR A 287 -62.55 -12.75 -47.64
C THR A 287 -63.78 -13.40 -46.96
N LEU A 288 -64.58 -14.20 -47.70
CA LEU A 288 -65.68 -14.94 -47.11
C LEU A 288 -65.22 -15.99 -46.08
N THR A 289 -64.12 -16.68 -46.34
CA THR A 289 -63.52 -17.65 -45.40
C THR A 289 -63.02 -16.93 -44.16
N ALA A 290 -62.37 -15.76 -44.29
CA ALA A 290 -61.92 -14.94 -43.19
C ALA A 290 -63.07 -14.41 -42.31
N ILE A 291 -64.23 -14.10 -42.90
CA ILE A 291 -65.43 -13.66 -42.20
C ILE A 291 -66.11 -14.81 -41.45
N THR A 292 -66.08 -16.02 -41.99
CA THR A 292 -66.71 -17.22 -41.37
C THR A 292 -65.86 -17.82 -40.25
N ASN A 293 -64.55 -17.66 -40.27
CA ASN A 293 -63.63 -18.16 -39.23
C ASN A 293 -63.43 -17.20 -38.04
N GLY A 294 -64.08 -16.01 -38.03
CA GLY A 294 -64.05 -15.10 -36.92
C GLY A 294 -64.87 -15.58 -35.73
N GLU A 295 -64.34 -15.54 -34.51
CA GLU A 295 -64.99 -15.94 -33.25
C GLU A 295 -66.28 -15.12 -32.90
N ASN A 296 -66.65 -14.13 -33.67
CA ASN A 296 -67.89 -13.33 -33.50
C ASN A 296 -68.77 -13.47 -34.76
N ASN A 297 -69.80 -14.29 -34.66
CA ASN A 297 -70.88 -14.42 -35.68
C ASN A 297 -71.58 -13.08 -35.87
N LYS A 298 -71.14 -12.29 -36.83
CA LYS A 298 -71.80 -11.08 -37.31
C LYS A 298 -72.60 -11.37 -38.55
N ILE A 299 -73.86 -11.04 -38.55
CA ILE A 299 -74.71 -11.08 -39.74
C ILE A 299 -74.16 -10.08 -40.74
N VAL A 300 -73.65 -10.52 -41.88
CA VAL A 300 -73.18 -9.67 -42.96
C VAL A 300 -74.32 -9.48 -43.96
N TYR A 301 -74.82 -8.28 -44.09
CA TYR A 301 -75.73 -7.93 -45.14
C TYR A 301 -74.95 -7.69 -46.44
N MET A 302 -75.11 -8.56 -47.38
CA MET A 302 -74.53 -8.39 -48.72
C MET A 302 -75.50 -7.66 -49.62
N PRO A 303 -75.08 -6.54 -50.31
CA PRO A 303 -75.89 -5.89 -51.28
C PRO A 303 -76.18 -6.82 -52.48
N TYR A 304 -77.39 -6.66 -53.04
CA TYR A 304 -77.88 -7.46 -54.20
C TYR A 304 -76.89 -7.45 -55.39
N GLU A 305 -76.14 -6.40 -55.57
CA GLU A 305 -75.12 -6.22 -56.62
C GLU A 305 -73.96 -7.17 -56.53
N ALA A 306 -73.73 -7.87 -55.41
CA ALA A 306 -72.72 -8.88 -55.27
C ALA A 306 -73.06 -10.17 -56.03
N THR A 307 -74.26 -10.37 -56.48
CA THR A 307 -74.67 -11.50 -57.33
C THR A 307 -74.01 -11.47 -58.68
N GLY A 308 -73.51 -10.32 -59.16
CA GLY A 308 -72.76 -10.18 -60.41
C GLY A 308 -71.41 -10.91 -60.35
N ILE A 309 -70.80 -11.07 -59.14
CA ILE A 309 -69.62 -11.79 -58.95
C ILE A 309 -69.82 -13.33 -58.84
N LEU A 310 -70.99 -13.74 -58.35
CA LEU A 310 -71.39 -15.15 -58.34
C LEU A 310 -71.66 -15.66 -59.76
N SER A 311 -72.10 -14.84 -60.70
CA SER A 311 -72.19 -15.24 -62.12
C SER A 311 -70.85 -15.47 -62.78
N SER A 312 -69.77 -14.90 -62.25
CA SER A 312 -68.38 -15.22 -62.70
C SER A 312 -67.87 -16.54 -62.20
N VAL A 313 -68.40 -17.11 -61.12
CA VAL A 313 -68.10 -18.48 -60.62
C VAL A 313 -68.78 -19.53 -61.52
N ASP A 314 -69.99 -19.25 -62.04
CA ASP A 314 -70.63 -20.13 -63.07
C ASP A 314 -69.85 -20.12 -64.38
N GLY A 315 -69.25 -18.98 -64.75
CA GLY A 315 -68.34 -18.89 -65.89
C GLY A 315 -67.10 -19.71 -65.75
N ILE A 316 -66.54 -19.79 -64.52
CA ILE A 316 -65.39 -20.65 -64.17
C ILE A 316 -65.78 -22.17 -64.28
N LYS A 317 -66.99 -22.54 -63.85
CA LYS A 317 -67.53 -23.87 -63.93
C LYS A 317 -67.75 -24.32 -65.36
N GLU A 318 -68.16 -23.42 -66.24
CA GLU A 318 -68.37 -23.63 -67.67
C GLU A 318 -67.00 -23.76 -68.39
N MET A 319 -66.01 -22.99 -68.04
CA MET A 319 -64.62 -23.12 -68.53
C MET A 319 -64.02 -24.52 -68.26
N PHE A 320 -64.26 -25.09 -67.07
CA PHE A 320 -63.83 -26.46 -66.77
C PHE A 320 -64.68 -27.52 -67.43
N LYS A 321 -65.89 -27.19 -67.90
CA LYS A 321 -66.75 -28.13 -68.65
C LYS A 321 -66.44 -28.17 -70.12
N SER A 322 -65.82 -27.18 -70.71
CA SER A 322 -65.46 -27.13 -72.12
C SER A 322 -64.14 -27.79 -72.48
N THR A 323 -63.54 -28.54 -71.56
CA THR A 323 -62.32 -29.28 -71.77
C THR A 323 -62.60 -30.81 -71.68
N LYS A 324 -63.58 -31.26 -72.50
CA LYS A 324 -63.72 -32.65 -72.91
C LYS A 324 -63.87 -32.68 -74.42
#